data_6cc603bc9572e303bed2d84f53759933
#
_entry.id   6cc603bc9572e303bed2d84f53759933
#
_cell.length_a   1.000
_cell.length_b   1.000
_cell.length_c   1.000
_cell.angle_alpha   90.00
_cell.angle_beta   90.00
_cell.angle_gamma   90.00
#
_symmetry.space_group_name_H-M   'P 1'
#
loop_
_entity.id
_entity.type
_entity.pdbx_description
1 polymer ?
#
loop_
_entity_poly.entity_id
_entity_poly.type
_entity_poly.pdbx_seq_one_letter_code
_entity_poly.pdbx_strand_id
1 'polypeptide(L)'
;MAADAPITPTAEAAVDKSTPAVFLIHGLGGTQYDLGSMHKRLKNAGFVTHSLTLPGHGTTPEDLVQVTAEQWMEAVTAKYHEVAAQHDNFHIMGMCMGALLATELAKRQKHTRGKLIALAPPIYIDGWATAWYTPARHLMYYLPGVPARMRVEEEDPFGIKNEQLRAIVKAKFARGENFHYRWVPLACIRQVDRLRRWVMTDLKNMASETLVIHAREDELTSLASANYLVEQIGGAKARMVVLENSYHMICVDNDREQVARNVLEFFGASSAASLGMAVDDPKMSADALQAFAQSLRAALEAGDFSGVFARGASDMGWFQPGSNRASGIYRGNKGLQAMLPWATGVKFTAFGQPVFNAGIAVLPATLTASGLMSQGVLAFAVRSGRLLDARWFPDDVALEDAHFGAPLAPAGPSEAERAFEAAGIAVKTLAKPPGNEELLALYALYKQATVGDATGERPGIMDVTGRAKYDAWAQRKGMAREAAMAGYAALVEKLRAA
;
A
#
# COMPACT_ATOMS: atom_id res chain seq x y z
N MET A 1 16.69 54.66 17.59
CA MET A 1 16.64 54.20 16.18
C MET A 1 17.79 53.21 15.96
N ALA A 2 17.56 51.97 16.12
CA ALA A 2 18.49 50.90 15.77
C ALA A 2 18.02 50.34 14.43
N ALA A 3 18.90 50.41 13.42
CA ALA A 3 18.62 49.96 12.08
C ALA A 3 18.64 48.39 12.04
N ASP A 4 17.55 47.80 11.54
CA ASP A 4 17.48 46.38 11.25
C ASP A 4 18.51 46.02 10.17
N ALA A 5 19.40 45.08 10.51
CA ALA A 5 20.32 44.47 9.56
C ALA A 5 19.54 43.49 8.68
N PRO A 6 19.78 43.42 7.37
CA PRO A 6 19.08 42.48 6.47
C PRO A 6 19.48 41.06 6.81
N ILE A 7 18.44 40.19 7.00
CA ILE A 7 18.59 38.75 7.15
C ILE A 7 19.08 38.21 5.80
N THR A 8 20.33 37.80 5.73
CA THR A 8 20.90 37.06 4.61
C THR A 8 20.22 35.69 4.52
N PRO A 9 19.70 35.28 3.37
CA PRO A 9 19.17 33.95 3.24
C PRO A 9 20.29 32.91 3.45
N THR A 10 20.09 32.00 4.40
CA THR A 10 20.96 30.85 4.64
C THR A 10 21.09 30.08 3.34
N ALA A 11 22.30 29.94 2.82
CA ALA A 11 22.62 29.13 1.67
C ALA A 11 22.06 27.70 1.92
N GLU A 12 21.15 27.23 1.07
CA GLU A 12 20.78 25.83 1.02
C GLU A 12 22.07 25.02 0.88
N ALA A 13 22.29 24.09 1.80
CA ALA A 13 23.45 23.21 1.77
C ALA A 13 23.44 22.49 0.40
N ALA A 14 24.52 22.67 -0.37
CA ALA A 14 24.66 22.05 -1.68
C ALA A 14 24.44 20.53 -1.54
N VAL A 15 23.44 20.00 -2.24
CA VAL A 15 23.16 18.56 -2.26
C VAL A 15 24.38 17.86 -2.83
N ASP A 16 24.91 16.90 -2.10
CA ASP A 16 26.01 16.06 -2.61
C ASP A 16 25.49 15.27 -3.82
N LYS A 17 26.01 15.58 -5.02
CA LYS A 17 25.58 14.97 -6.29
C LYS A 17 25.81 13.46 -6.34
N SER A 18 26.69 12.93 -5.48
CA SER A 18 26.94 11.49 -5.35
C SER A 18 25.80 10.74 -4.66
N THR A 19 24.95 11.44 -3.89
CA THR A 19 23.79 10.83 -3.24
C THR A 19 22.77 10.38 -4.29
N PRO A 20 22.43 9.07 -4.35
CA PRO A 20 21.48 8.57 -5.33
C PRO A 20 20.07 9.13 -5.08
N ALA A 21 19.35 9.38 -6.17
CA ALA A 21 18.01 9.94 -6.10
C ALA A 21 16.97 9.07 -6.82
N VAL A 22 15.69 9.32 -6.52
CA VAL A 22 14.56 8.72 -7.22
C VAL A 22 13.56 9.80 -7.61
N PHE A 23 13.24 9.87 -8.89
CA PHE A 23 12.17 10.70 -9.43
C PHE A 23 10.87 9.90 -9.50
N LEU A 24 9.85 10.33 -8.74
CA LEU A 24 8.57 9.65 -8.57
C LEU A 24 7.45 10.41 -9.30
N ILE A 25 6.62 9.68 -10.07
CA ILE A 25 5.54 10.24 -10.88
C ILE A 25 4.22 9.55 -10.50
N HIS A 26 3.24 10.34 -10.06
CA HIS A 26 1.92 9.84 -9.64
C HIS A 26 0.99 9.53 -10.81
N GLY A 27 -0.15 8.88 -10.53
CA GLY A 27 -1.18 8.48 -11.49
C GLY A 27 -2.17 9.59 -11.87
N LEU A 28 -3.11 9.23 -12.74
CA LEU A 28 -4.20 10.12 -13.17
C LEU A 28 -5.16 10.38 -12.00
N GLY A 29 -5.59 11.63 -11.86
CA GLY A 29 -6.51 12.04 -10.80
C GLY A 29 -5.91 12.11 -9.41
N GLY A 30 -4.69 11.58 -9.23
CA GLY A 30 -4.02 11.45 -7.96
C GLY A 30 -2.97 12.52 -7.67
N THR A 31 -2.21 12.25 -6.63
CA THR A 31 -1.07 13.05 -6.19
C THR A 31 0.03 12.10 -5.69
N GLN A 32 1.07 12.64 -5.06
CA GLN A 32 2.11 11.82 -4.42
C GLN A 32 1.55 10.79 -3.40
N TYR A 33 0.31 10.94 -2.93
CA TYR A 33 -0.34 9.99 -2.03
C TYR A 33 -0.62 8.63 -2.68
N ASP A 34 -0.73 8.54 -4.01
CA ASP A 34 -0.91 7.28 -4.75
C ASP A 34 0.28 6.33 -4.55
N LEU A 35 1.47 6.90 -4.30
CA LEU A 35 2.68 6.15 -4.02
C LEU A 35 2.81 5.70 -2.55
N GLY A 36 1.78 5.97 -1.73
CA GLY A 36 1.73 5.57 -0.34
C GLY A 36 2.94 6.02 0.47
N SER A 37 3.57 5.09 1.18
CA SER A 37 4.75 5.37 2.01
C SER A 37 6.08 5.36 1.23
N MET A 38 6.07 5.26 -0.10
CA MET A 38 7.28 5.02 -0.90
C MET A 38 8.33 6.12 -0.75
N HIS A 39 7.91 7.40 -0.74
CA HIS A 39 8.82 8.52 -0.46
C HIS A 39 9.58 8.35 0.86
N LYS A 40 8.86 8.00 1.92
CA LYS A 40 9.46 7.78 3.25
C LYS A 40 10.43 6.61 3.25
N ARG A 41 10.05 5.51 2.56
CA ARG A 41 10.88 4.30 2.48
C ARG A 41 12.17 4.52 1.71
N LEU A 42 12.10 5.21 0.58
CA LEU A 42 13.26 5.57 -0.22
C LEU A 42 14.20 6.51 0.53
N LYS A 43 13.65 7.54 1.22
CA LYS A 43 14.46 8.42 2.08
C LYS A 43 15.14 7.65 3.21
N ASN A 44 14.42 6.74 3.85
CA ASN A 44 15.00 5.89 4.90
C ASN A 44 16.09 4.94 4.36
N ALA A 45 16.05 4.63 3.07
CA ALA A 45 17.07 3.83 2.38
C ALA A 45 18.24 4.65 1.82
N GLY A 46 18.31 5.95 2.13
CA GLY A 46 19.40 6.82 1.72
C GLY A 46 19.22 7.51 0.37
N PHE A 47 18.05 7.41 -0.27
CA PHE A 47 17.78 8.11 -1.52
C PHE A 47 17.22 9.51 -1.29
N VAL A 48 17.64 10.46 -2.08
CA VAL A 48 16.91 11.72 -2.24
C VAL A 48 15.69 11.46 -3.12
N THR A 49 14.52 11.98 -2.74
CA THR A 49 13.30 11.77 -3.52
C THR A 49 12.80 13.07 -4.11
N HIS A 50 12.53 13.05 -5.42
CA HIS A 50 11.92 14.14 -6.17
C HIS A 50 10.55 13.72 -6.67
N SER A 51 9.62 14.63 -6.67
CA SER A 51 8.28 14.44 -7.26
C SER A 51 7.78 15.76 -7.82
N LEU A 52 6.69 15.71 -8.57
CA LEU A 52 5.96 16.88 -9.04
C LEU A 52 4.46 16.62 -8.90
N THR A 53 3.68 17.67 -8.89
CA THR A 53 2.24 17.58 -9.16
C THR A 53 2.06 17.83 -10.66
N LEU A 54 1.49 16.86 -11.38
CA LEU A 54 1.27 16.96 -12.82
C LEU A 54 0.27 18.08 -13.16
N PRO A 55 0.40 18.74 -14.32
CA PRO A 55 -0.59 19.72 -14.79
C PRO A 55 -2.03 19.20 -14.70
N GLY A 56 -2.93 20.02 -14.16
CA GLY A 56 -4.34 19.69 -13.95
C GLY A 56 -4.63 18.81 -12.74
N HIS A 57 -3.63 18.48 -11.89
CA HIS A 57 -3.79 17.70 -10.67
C HIS A 57 -3.62 18.55 -9.42
N GLY A 58 -4.15 18.09 -8.29
CA GLY A 58 -4.08 18.77 -7.00
C GLY A 58 -4.99 20.00 -6.85
N THR A 59 -5.86 20.25 -7.82
CA THR A 59 -6.83 21.35 -7.87
C THR A 59 -8.26 20.79 -8.02
N THR A 60 -8.86 20.88 -9.22
CA THR A 60 -10.18 20.32 -9.52
C THR A 60 -10.13 19.40 -10.74
N PRO A 61 -11.04 18.40 -10.84
CA PRO A 61 -11.10 17.52 -12.01
C PRO A 61 -11.34 18.28 -13.33
N GLU A 62 -12.04 19.40 -13.29
CA GLU A 62 -12.33 20.26 -14.43
C GLU A 62 -11.06 20.80 -15.09
N ASP A 63 -10.00 21.03 -14.32
CA ASP A 63 -8.71 21.55 -14.82
C ASP A 63 -8.04 20.55 -15.77
N LEU A 64 -8.38 19.25 -15.69
CA LEU A 64 -7.89 18.23 -16.61
C LEU A 64 -8.47 18.35 -18.03
N VAL A 65 -9.57 19.07 -18.23
CA VAL A 65 -10.23 19.18 -19.56
C VAL A 65 -9.29 19.75 -20.62
N GLN A 66 -8.47 20.72 -20.24
CA GLN A 66 -7.58 21.44 -21.16
C GLN A 66 -6.16 20.89 -21.19
N VAL A 67 -5.83 19.95 -20.30
CA VAL A 67 -4.47 19.41 -20.21
C VAL A 67 -4.24 18.37 -21.30
N THR A 68 -3.08 18.45 -21.95
CA THR A 68 -2.66 17.53 -23.02
C THR A 68 -1.57 16.59 -22.54
N ALA A 69 -1.41 15.48 -23.26
CA ALA A 69 -0.32 14.52 -23.01
C ALA A 69 1.07 15.18 -23.19
N GLU A 70 1.17 16.16 -24.10
CA GLU A 70 2.38 16.95 -24.32
C GLU A 70 2.75 17.74 -23.07
N GLN A 71 1.78 18.44 -22.47
CA GLN A 71 2.01 19.22 -21.25
C GLN A 71 2.46 18.34 -20.07
N TRP A 72 1.90 17.13 -19.92
CA TRP A 72 2.40 16.18 -18.93
C TRP A 72 3.85 15.77 -19.23
N MET A 73 4.16 15.46 -20.51
CA MET A 73 5.53 15.10 -20.90
C MET A 73 6.51 16.26 -20.72
N GLU A 74 6.13 17.47 -21.04
CA GLU A 74 6.94 18.69 -20.82
C GLU A 74 7.25 18.87 -19.33
N ALA A 75 6.23 18.75 -18.46
CA ALA A 75 6.39 18.90 -17.01
C ALA A 75 7.35 17.84 -16.43
N VAL A 76 7.19 16.55 -16.80
CA VAL A 76 8.09 15.49 -16.30
C VAL A 76 9.48 15.62 -16.91
N THR A 77 9.61 16.12 -18.14
CA THR A 77 10.90 16.34 -18.79
C THR A 77 11.66 17.50 -18.14
N ALA A 78 10.98 18.61 -17.83
CA ALA A 78 11.56 19.73 -17.11
C ALA A 78 12.07 19.28 -15.73
N LYS A 79 11.25 18.54 -14.97
CA LYS A 79 11.65 17.99 -13.67
C LYS A 79 12.79 16.98 -13.78
N TYR A 80 12.82 16.14 -14.83
CA TYR A 80 13.94 15.25 -15.10
C TYR A 80 15.27 16.01 -15.24
N HIS A 81 15.29 17.11 -15.99
CA HIS A 81 16.50 17.91 -16.16
C HIS A 81 16.92 18.62 -14.87
N GLU A 82 15.97 19.04 -14.04
CA GLU A 82 16.26 19.59 -12.72
C GLU A 82 16.94 18.54 -11.82
N VAL A 83 16.40 17.32 -11.76
CA VAL A 83 16.98 16.20 -11.00
C VAL A 83 18.36 15.83 -11.56
N ALA A 84 18.49 15.78 -12.89
CA ALA A 84 19.74 15.48 -13.57
C ALA A 84 20.86 16.50 -13.30
N ALA A 85 20.52 17.75 -13.01
CA ALA A 85 21.46 18.79 -12.62
C ALA A 85 21.95 18.63 -11.16
N GLN A 86 21.14 18.01 -10.31
CA GLN A 86 21.40 17.86 -8.88
C GLN A 86 22.07 16.53 -8.51
N HIS A 87 21.88 15.46 -9.31
CA HIS A 87 22.36 14.12 -9.01
C HIS A 87 23.07 13.47 -10.19
N ASP A 88 24.19 12.81 -9.93
CA ASP A 88 24.94 12.05 -10.95
C ASP A 88 24.22 10.74 -11.30
N ASN A 89 23.62 10.09 -10.30
CA ASN A 89 22.84 8.87 -10.45
C ASN A 89 21.42 9.07 -9.86
N PHE A 90 20.40 8.75 -10.65
CA PHE A 90 19.03 8.75 -10.17
C PHE A 90 18.16 7.77 -10.94
N HIS A 91 17.18 7.22 -10.26
CA HIS A 91 16.20 6.29 -10.79
C HIS A 91 14.90 7.02 -11.14
N ILE A 92 14.08 6.41 -11.99
CA ILE A 92 12.75 6.92 -12.33
C ILE A 92 11.72 5.88 -11.91
N MET A 93 10.63 6.30 -11.26
CA MET A 93 9.54 5.42 -10.88
C MET A 93 8.20 6.13 -11.10
N GLY A 94 7.23 5.42 -11.65
CA GLY A 94 5.89 5.94 -11.82
C GLY A 94 4.83 4.89 -11.53
N MET A 95 3.61 5.34 -11.19
CA MET A 95 2.46 4.49 -10.93
C MET A 95 1.31 4.84 -11.88
N CYS A 96 0.60 3.86 -12.40
CA CYS A 96 -0.53 4.04 -13.30
C CYS A 96 -0.14 4.90 -14.52
N MET A 97 -0.82 6.01 -14.79
CA MET A 97 -0.41 6.98 -15.83
C MET A 97 1.02 7.47 -15.60
N GLY A 98 1.45 7.63 -14.35
CA GLY A 98 2.83 7.96 -14.01
C GLY A 98 3.84 6.92 -14.48
N ALA A 99 3.48 5.63 -14.55
CA ALA A 99 4.32 4.58 -15.11
C ALA A 99 4.46 4.73 -16.63
N LEU A 100 3.40 5.16 -17.33
CA LEU A 100 3.49 5.47 -18.76
C LEU A 100 4.41 6.68 -19.00
N LEU A 101 4.25 7.75 -18.21
CA LEU A 101 5.10 8.94 -18.29
C LEU A 101 6.57 8.61 -17.99
N ALA A 102 6.82 7.82 -16.94
CA ALA A 102 8.16 7.37 -16.56
C ALA A 102 8.84 6.56 -17.69
N THR A 103 8.09 5.64 -18.29
CA THR A 103 8.56 4.80 -19.40
C THR A 103 8.87 5.63 -20.64
N GLU A 104 7.95 6.51 -21.03
CA GLU A 104 8.13 7.40 -22.19
C GLU A 104 9.29 8.38 -21.98
N LEU A 105 9.39 8.95 -20.77
CA LEU A 105 10.49 9.83 -20.38
C LEU A 105 11.85 9.13 -20.46
N ALA A 106 11.98 7.95 -19.85
CA ALA A 106 13.21 7.17 -19.86
C ALA A 106 13.63 6.80 -21.29
N LYS A 107 12.67 6.47 -22.16
CA LYS A 107 12.91 6.19 -23.58
C LYS A 107 13.40 7.43 -24.33
N ARG A 108 12.70 8.58 -24.23
CA ARG A 108 13.07 9.83 -24.92
C ARG A 108 14.41 10.38 -24.48
N GLN A 109 14.68 10.31 -23.17
CA GLN A 109 15.94 10.80 -22.60
C GLN A 109 17.10 9.80 -22.73
N LYS A 110 16.84 8.59 -23.30
CA LYS A 110 17.81 7.48 -23.33
C LYS A 110 18.47 7.29 -21.96
N HIS A 111 17.63 7.24 -20.93
CA HIS A 111 18.07 7.29 -19.54
C HIS A 111 18.98 6.12 -19.18
N THR A 112 20.24 6.41 -18.82
CA THR A 112 21.28 5.44 -18.42
C THR A 112 21.86 5.74 -17.03
N ARG A 113 21.43 6.84 -16.40
CA ARG A 113 21.94 7.28 -15.09
C ARG A 113 21.29 6.56 -13.91
N GLY A 114 20.45 5.56 -14.20
CA GLY A 114 19.73 4.76 -13.21
C GLY A 114 18.77 3.78 -13.87
N LYS A 115 17.85 3.28 -13.04
CA LYS A 115 16.87 2.24 -13.39
C LYS A 115 15.47 2.82 -13.48
N LEU A 116 14.58 2.10 -14.16
CA LEU A 116 13.16 2.44 -14.29
C LEU A 116 12.29 1.43 -13.53
N ILE A 117 11.30 1.92 -12.77
CA ILE A 117 10.22 1.09 -12.23
C ILE A 117 8.88 1.58 -12.75
N ALA A 118 8.12 0.68 -13.37
CA ALA A 118 6.74 0.89 -13.81
C ALA A 118 5.79 0.10 -12.89
N LEU A 119 4.99 0.82 -12.10
CA LEU A 119 4.02 0.26 -11.17
C LEU A 119 2.62 0.28 -11.79
N ALA A 120 1.99 -0.88 -11.94
CA ALA A 120 0.66 -1.05 -12.54
C ALA A 120 0.46 -0.22 -13.83
N PRO A 121 1.33 -0.36 -14.86
CA PRO A 121 1.27 0.44 -16.08
C PRO A 121 0.04 0.09 -16.92
N PRO A 122 -0.90 1.03 -17.23
CA PRO A 122 -2.11 0.74 -17.98
C PRO A 122 -1.87 0.82 -19.49
N ILE A 123 -1.10 -0.11 -20.06
CA ILE A 123 -0.91 -0.25 -21.52
C ILE A 123 -2.25 -0.64 -22.17
N TYR A 124 -2.96 -1.56 -21.57
CA TYR A 124 -4.35 -1.92 -21.94
C TYR A 124 -5.29 -1.52 -20.80
N ILE A 125 -6.47 -1.02 -21.14
CA ILE A 125 -7.54 -0.74 -20.17
C ILE A 125 -8.57 -1.84 -20.38
N ASP A 126 -8.31 -2.99 -19.76
CA ASP A 126 -8.98 -4.28 -20.00
C ASP A 126 -9.15 -5.09 -18.71
N GLY A 127 -9.02 -4.46 -17.55
CA GLY A 127 -9.24 -5.09 -16.26
C GLY A 127 -10.69 -5.53 -16.06
N TRP A 128 -10.94 -6.39 -15.07
CA TRP A 128 -12.24 -7.04 -14.86
C TRP A 128 -13.38 -6.07 -14.50
N ALA A 129 -13.11 -4.88 -13.99
CA ALA A 129 -14.11 -3.84 -13.75
C ALA A 129 -14.40 -2.98 -15.00
N THR A 130 -13.61 -3.15 -16.06
CA THR A 130 -13.78 -2.35 -17.28
C THR A 130 -15.04 -2.79 -18.04
N ALA A 131 -15.99 -1.88 -18.23
CA ALA A 131 -17.22 -2.17 -18.92
C ALA A 131 -16.97 -2.61 -20.38
N TRP A 132 -17.72 -3.58 -20.88
CA TRP A 132 -17.58 -4.13 -22.23
C TRP A 132 -17.73 -3.07 -23.35
N TYR A 133 -18.45 -1.96 -23.08
CA TYR A 133 -18.66 -0.86 -24.02
C TYR A 133 -17.54 0.20 -23.96
N THR A 134 -16.53 0.04 -23.10
CA THR A 134 -15.40 0.99 -22.96
C THR A 134 -14.72 1.32 -24.29
N PRO A 135 -14.60 0.42 -25.30
CA PRO A 135 -14.07 0.77 -26.61
C PRO A 135 -14.87 1.86 -27.35
N ALA A 136 -16.16 2.03 -27.03
CA ALA A 136 -16.99 3.09 -27.63
C ALA A 136 -16.51 4.51 -27.27
N ARG A 137 -15.68 4.66 -26.22
CA ARG A 137 -15.05 5.95 -25.86
C ARG A 137 -14.29 6.57 -27.03
N HIS A 138 -13.70 5.76 -27.90
CA HIS A 138 -12.97 6.25 -29.06
C HIS A 138 -13.86 7.03 -30.04
N LEU A 139 -15.13 6.63 -30.19
CA LEU A 139 -16.11 7.40 -30.95
C LEU A 139 -16.50 8.68 -30.21
N MET A 140 -16.70 8.59 -28.88
CA MET A 140 -17.10 9.72 -28.04
C MET A 140 -16.06 10.84 -28.00
N TYR A 141 -14.78 10.55 -28.22
CA TYR A 141 -13.71 11.55 -28.29
C TYR A 141 -13.88 12.58 -29.38
N TYR A 142 -14.64 12.26 -30.43
CA TYR A 142 -14.87 13.14 -31.61
C TYR A 142 -16.22 13.84 -31.60
N LEU A 143 -17.08 13.52 -30.62
CA LEU A 143 -18.38 14.19 -30.50
C LEU A 143 -18.22 15.59 -29.88
N PRO A 144 -18.75 16.66 -30.47
CA PRO A 144 -18.58 18.01 -29.95
C PRO A 144 -19.03 18.17 -28.48
N GLY A 145 -18.16 18.64 -27.62
CA GLY A 145 -18.44 18.90 -26.21
C GLY A 145 -18.58 17.67 -25.32
N VAL A 146 -18.66 16.45 -25.85
CA VAL A 146 -18.79 15.21 -25.05
C VAL A 146 -17.54 14.95 -24.23
N PRO A 147 -16.32 15.00 -24.77
CA PRO A 147 -15.12 14.71 -23.96
C PRO A 147 -14.95 15.63 -22.76
N ALA A 148 -15.34 16.90 -22.89
CA ALA A 148 -15.19 17.89 -21.82
C ALA A 148 -16.26 17.75 -20.71
N ARG A 149 -17.44 17.21 -21.04
CA ARG A 149 -18.58 17.14 -20.11
C ARG A 149 -18.81 15.75 -19.53
N MET A 150 -18.38 14.72 -20.23
CA MET A 150 -18.55 13.33 -19.79
C MET A 150 -17.57 13.04 -18.67
N ARG A 151 -18.09 12.57 -17.54
CA ARG A 151 -17.35 12.17 -16.36
C ARG A 151 -17.10 10.68 -16.38
N VAL A 152 -15.90 10.29 -15.99
CA VAL A 152 -15.51 8.91 -15.69
C VAL A 152 -15.32 8.85 -14.19
N GLU A 153 -16.26 8.21 -13.51
CA GLU A 153 -16.28 8.15 -12.04
C GLU A 153 -15.29 7.09 -11.54
N GLU A 154 -14.68 7.39 -10.41
CA GLU A 154 -13.94 6.40 -9.60
C GLU A 154 -14.95 5.60 -8.77
N GLU A 155 -15.14 4.34 -9.14
CA GLU A 155 -16.11 3.45 -8.51
C GLU A 155 -15.43 2.50 -7.50
N ASP A 156 -16.22 1.96 -6.57
CA ASP A 156 -15.78 0.85 -5.71
C ASP A 156 -15.37 -0.35 -6.59
N PRO A 157 -14.16 -0.90 -6.44
CA PRO A 157 -13.30 -0.90 -5.25
C PRO A 157 -12.17 0.16 -5.21
N PHE A 158 -12.17 1.22 -6.01
CA PHE A 158 -11.15 2.29 -6.02
C PHE A 158 -9.70 1.79 -6.18
N GLY A 159 -9.49 0.72 -6.90
CA GLY A 159 -8.18 0.11 -7.03
C GLY A 159 -7.65 -0.61 -5.79
N ILE A 160 -8.46 -0.83 -4.76
CA ILE A 160 -8.02 -1.31 -3.45
C ILE A 160 -8.75 -2.59 -3.06
N LYS A 161 -8.02 -3.71 -2.91
CA LYS A 161 -8.53 -4.99 -2.45
C LYS A 161 -8.79 -5.00 -0.94
N ASN A 162 -7.99 -4.29 -0.16
CA ASN A 162 -8.11 -4.19 1.29
C ASN A 162 -9.39 -3.45 1.69
N GLU A 163 -10.35 -4.13 2.30
CA GLU A 163 -11.66 -3.58 2.66
C GLU A 163 -11.57 -2.44 3.68
N GLN A 164 -10.64 -2.51 4.63
CA GLN A 164 -10.47 -1.47 5.65
C GLN A 164 -9.97 -0.17 5.03
N LEU A 165 -8.96 -0.26 4.15
CA LEU A 165 -8.45 0.90 3.42
C LEU A 165 -9.51 1.46 2.48
N ARG A 166 -10.27 0.61 1.80
CA ARG A 166 -11.38 1.00 0.93
C ARG A 166 -12.47 1.76 1.69
N ALA A 167 -12.80 1.32 2.90
CA ALA A 167 -13.73 2.03 3.79
C ALA A 167 -13.20 3.42 4.18
N ILE A 168 -11.88 3.53 4.45
CA ILE A 168 -11.24 4.83 4.75
C ILE A 168 -11.29 5.74 3.52
N VAL A 169 -10.99 5.24 2.34
CA VAL A 169 -11.04 6.01 1.08
C VAL A 169 -12.47 6.49 0.80
N LYS A 170 -13.47 5.62 0.97
CA LYS A 170 -14.89 6.00 0.89
C LYS A 170 -15.26 7.13 1.84
N ALA A 171 -14.81 7.03 3.10
CA ALA A 171 -15.06 8.05 4.10
C ALA A 171 -14.38 9.39 3.75
N LYS A 172 -13.16 9.36 3.21
CA LYS A 172 -12.46 10.56 2.73
C LYS A 172 -13.19 11.23 1.57
N PHE A 173 -13.61 10.47 0.58
CA PHE A 173 -14.43 10.99 -0.53
C PHE A 173 -15.75 11.59 -0.04
N ALA A 174 -16.41 10.95 0.93
CA ALA A 174 -17.65 11.48 1.51
C ALA A 174 -17.45 12.82 2.24
N ARG A 175 -16.26 13.06 2.82
CA ARG A 175 -15.88 14.33 3.46
C ARG A 175 -15.36 15.39 2.49
N GLY A 176 -15.25 15.06 1.19
CA GLY A 176 -14.73 15.99 0.18
C GLY A 176 -13.22 16.25 0.29
N GLU A 177 -12.44 15.30 0.86
CA GLU A 177 -10.98 15.42 0.93
C GLU A 177 -10.36 15.27 -0.46
N ASN A 178 -9.57 16.26 -0.88
CA ASN A 178 -8.93 16.32 -2.21
C ASN A 178 -7.57 15.60 -2.24
N PHE A 179 -7.53 14.31 -1.89
CA PHE A 179 -6.32 13.51 -2.00
C PHE A 179 -6.23 12.77 -3.35
N HIS A 180 -7.38 12.51 -3.98
CA HIS A 180 -7.56 11.90 -5.30
C HIS A 180 -8.89 12.37 -5.89
N TYR A 181 -9.00 12.52 -7.21
CA TYR A 181 -10.23 12.94 -7.85
C TYR A 181 -11.26 11.80 -7.88
N ARG A 182 -12.51 12.12 -7.54
CA ARG A 182 -13.63 11.16 -7.59
C ARG A 182 -14.07 10.83 -9.02
N TRP A 183 -13.72 11.66 -9.94
CA TRP A 183 -14.00 11.49 -11.37
C TRP A 183 -12.99 12.27 -12.18
N VAL A 184 -12.83 11.87 -13.44
CA VAL A 184 -12.01 12.58 -14.40
C VAL A 184 -12.80 12.84 -15.69
N PRO A 185 -12.54 13.93 -16.45
CA PRO A 185 -13.20 14.17 -17.72
C PRO A 185 -12.72 13.16 -18.77
N LEU A 186 -13.62 12.75 -19.67
CA LEU A 186 -13.27 11.85 -20.77
C LEU A 186 -12.17 12.45 -21.67
N ALA A 187 -12.06 13.78 -21.71
CA ALA A 187 -11.00 14.49 -22.43
C ALA A 187 -9.60 14.05 -21.98
N CYS A 188 -9.38 13.88 -20.66
CA CYS A 188 -8.06 13.44 -20.16
C CYS A 188 -7.80 11.96 -20.43
N ILE A 189 -8.83 11.10 -20.44
CA ILE A 189 -8.68 9.69 -20.86
C ILE A 189 -8.19 9.61 -22.31
N ARG A 190 -8.68 10.48 -23.19
CA ARG A 190 -8.15 10.61 -24.54
C ARG A 190 -6.66 10.93 -24.56
N GLN A 191 -6.17 11.77 -23.64
CA GLN A 191 -4.75 12.09 -23.55
C GLN A 191 -3.94 10.91 -23.02
N VAL A 192 -4.47 10.14 -22.07
CA VAL A 192 -3.86 8.88 -21.62
C VAL A 192 -3.77 7.88 -22.80
N ASP A 193 -4.81 7.74 -23.60
CA ASP A 193 -4.78 6.88 -24.80
C ASP A 193 -3.74 7.35 -25.85
N ARG A 194 -3.44 8.66 -25.91
CA ARG A 194 -2.34 9.19 -26.75
C ARG A 194 -0.98 8.82 -26.17
N LEU A 195 -0.80 9.01 -24.85
CA LEU A 195 0.43 8.66 -24.14
C LEU A 195 0.73 7.16 -24.27
N ARG A 196 -0.28 6.29 -24.12
CA ARG A 196 -0.14 4.83 -24.32
C ARG A 196 0.43 4.51 -25.70
N ARG A 197 -0.08 5.15 -26.76
CA ARG A 197 0.44 4.95 -28.13
C ARG A 197 1.90 5.36 -28.27
N TRP A 198 2.33 6.45 -27.62
CA TRP A 198 3.74 6.84 -27.61
C TRP A 198 4.60 5.79 -26.89
N VAL A 199 4.17 5.34 -25.71
CA VAL A 199 4.89 4.29 -24.95
C VAL A 199 5.05 3.03 -25.79
N MET A 200 4.00 2.59 -26.46
CA MET A 200 4.00 1.35 -27.27
C MET A 200 4.93 1.41 -28.49
N THR A 201 5.42 2.59 -28.85
CA THR A 201 6.33 2.76 -29.99
C THR A 201 7.80 2.66 -29.52
N ASP A 202 8.61 1.85 -30.22
CA ASP A 202 10.08 1.76 -30.05
C ASP A 202 10.58 1.39 -28.64
N LEU A 203 9.85 0.62 -27.87
CA LEU A 203 10.26 0.14 -26.54
C LEU A 203 11.58 -0.66 -26.54
N LYS A 204 11.90 -1.33 -27.64
CA LYS A 204 13.20 -2.02 -27.84
C LYS A 204 14.42 -1.10 -27.69
N ASN A 205 14.22 0.21 -27.82
CA ASN A 205 15.28 1.22 -27.68
C ASN A 205 15.45 1.70 -26.22
N MET A 206 14.72 1.08 -25.25
CA MET A 206 14.89 1.39 -23.84
C MET A 206 16.32 1.11 -23.39
N ALA A 207 16.97 2.12 -22.82
CA ALA A 207 18.33 2.02 -22.32
C ALA A 207 18.42 1.53 -20.88
N SER A 208 17.42 1.91 -20.05
CA SER A 208 17.38 1.60 -18.63
C SER A 208 17.01 0.14 -18.34
N GLU A 209 17.62 -0.47 -17.33
CA GLU A 209 17.04 -1.65 -16.69
C GLU A 209 15.68 -1.31 -16.13
N THR A 210 14.70 -2.17 -16.36
CA THR A 210 13.29 -1.91 -16.04
C THR A 210 12.70 -3.01 -15.17
N LEU A 211 12.02 -2.62 -14.07
CA LEU A 211 11.18 -3.50 -13.28
C LEU A 211 9.71 -3.09 -13.48
N VAL A 212 8.88 -4.04 -13.84
CA VAL A 212 7.42 -3.87 -13.89
C VAL A 212 6.82 -4.60 -12.69
N ILE A 213 6.03 -3.93 -11.87
CA ILE A 213 5.28 -4.55 -10.77
C ILE A 213 3.79 -4.39 -11.05
N HIS A 214 3.05 -5.50 -11.04
CA HIS A 214 1.63 -5.52 -11.42
C HIS A 214 0.84 -6.50 -10.58
N ALA A 215 -0.41 -6.18 -10.26
CA ALA A 215 -1.28 -7.09 -9.54
C ALA A 215 -1.97 -8.06 -10.52
N ARG A 216 -2.12 -9.33 -10.10
CA ARG A 216 -2.84 -10.33 -10.90
C ARG A 216 -4.32 -9.98 -11.07
N GLU A 217 -4.92 -9.46 -10.02
CA GLU A 217 -6.34 -9.13 -9.96
C GLU A 217 -6.60 -7.62 -10.13
N ASP A 218 -5.75 -6.92 -10.89
CA ASP A 218 -5.95 -5.50 -11.18
C ASP A 218 -7.29 -5.30 -11.91
N GLU A 219 -8.14 -4.41 -11.39
CA GLU A 219 -9.48 -4.19 -11.93
C GLU A 219 -9.50 -3.25 -13.12
N LEU A 220 -8.45 -2.45 -13.32
CA LEU A 220 -8.36 -1.46 -14.39
C LEU A 220 -7.58 -1.99 -15.60
N THR A 221 -6.49 -2.71 -15.36
CA THR A 221 -5.54 -3.15 -16.38
C THR A 221 -5.04 -4.56 -16.10
N SER A 222 -5.14 -5.45 -17.08
CA SER A 222 -4.73 -6.84 -16.91
C SER A 222 -3.20 -7.02 -16.98
N LEU A 223 -2.72 -8.20 -16.57
CA LEU A 223 -1.31 -8.58 -16.68
C LEU A 223 -0.77 -8.49 -18.12
N ALA A 224 -1.64 -8.46 -19.14
CA ALA A 224 -1.23 -8.26 -20.53
C ALA A 224 -0.45 -6.96 -20.70
N SER A 225 -0.77 -5.92 -19.93
CA SER A 225 -0.05 -4.64 -19.94
C SER A 225 1.40 -4.77 -19.46
N ALA A 226 1.62 -5.48 -18.36
CA ALA A 226 2.96 -5.72 -17.82
C ALA A 226 3.77 -6.66 -18.72
N ASN A 227 3.16 -7.74 -19.21
CA ASN A 227 3.78 -8.66 -20.17
C ASN A 227 4.24 -7.92 -21.43
N TYR A 228 3.37 -7.08 -21.99
CA TYR A 228 3.71 -6.28 -23.17
C TYR A 228 4.97 -5.44 -22.97
N LEU A 229 5.08 -4.71 -21.85
CA LEU A 229 6.27 -3.91 -21.56
C LEU A 229 7.52 -4.77 -21.47
N VAL A 230 7.47 -5.87 -20.72
CA VAL A 230 8.63 -6.76 -20.52
C VAL A 230 9.07 -7.38 -21.84
N GLU A 231 8.14 -7.86 -22.66
CA GLU A 231 8.41 -8.45 -23.97
C GLU A 231 9.01 -7.44 -24.94
N GLN A 232 8.43 -6.24 -25.03
CA GLN A 232 8.88 -5.23 -25.99
C GLN A 232 10.21 -4.56 -25.61
N ILE A 233 10.50 -4.40 -24.30
CA ILE A 233 11.80 -3.91 -23.81
C ILE A 233 12.87 -5.02 -23.97
N GLY A 234 12.47 -6.28 -23.82
CA GLY A 234 13.32 -7.45 -23.90
C GLY A 234 13.81 -7.97 -22.55
N GLY A 235 13.76 -9.29 -22.37
CA GLY A 235 13.99 -9.96 -21.09
C GLY A 235 15.39 -9.77 -20.48
N ALA A 236 16.38 -9.34 -21.26
CA ALA A 236 17.71 -9.01 -20.74
C ALA A 236 17.72 -7.69 -19.94
N LYS A 237 16.77 -6.79 -20.19
CA LYS A 237 16.67 -5.46 -19.56
C LYS A 237 15.40 -5.25 -18.72
N ALA A 238 14.38 -6.09 -18.89
CA ALA A 238 13.12 -5.95 -18.19
C ALA A 238 12.75 -7.23 -17.46
N ARG A 239 12.23 -7.07 -16.24
CA ARG A 239 11.66 -8.16 -15.44
C ARG A 239 10.33 -7.74 -14.81
N MET A 240 9.50 -8.72 -14.50
CA MET A 240 8.18 -8.50 -13.88
C MET A 240 8.10 -9.14 -12.50
N VAL A 241 7.40 -8.48 -11.59
CA VAL A 241 6.91 -9.02 -10.33
C VAL A 241 5.39 -8.99 -10.35
N VAL A 242 4.77 -10.13 -10.12
CA VAL A 242 3.31 -10.26 -10.00
C VAL A 242 2.94 -10.27 -8.52
N LEU A 243 1.93 -9.49 -8.15
CA LEU A 243 1.35 -9.42 -6.82
C LEU A 243 0.05 -10.22 -6.80
N GLU A 244 -0.13 -11.04 -5.76
CA GLU A 244 -1.25 -11.99 -5.71
C GLU A 244 -2.44 -11.49 -4.85
N ASN A 245 -2.25 -10.43 -4.06
CA ASN A 245 -3.25 -9.99 -3.10
C ASN A 245 -3.51 -8.47 -3.12
N SER A 246 -3.45 -7.86 -4.28
CA SER A 246 -3.74 -6.43 -4.47
C SER A 246 -4.56 -6.19 -5.72
N TYR A 247 -5.21 -5.05 -5.80
CA TYR A 247 -5.79 -4.49 -7.01
C TYR A 247 -4.87 -3.40 -7.59
N HIS A 248 -5.40 -2.42 -8.34
CA HIS A 248 -4.60 -1.44 -9.08
C HIS A 248 -3.67 -0.57 -8.20
N MET A 249 -4.15 -0.13 -7.03
CA MET A 249 -3.43 0.78 -6.12
C MET A 249 -2.37 0.05 -5.28
N ILE A 250 -1.45 -0.67 -5.94
CA ILE A 250 -0.47 -1.59 -5.33
C ILE A 250 0.43 -0.98 -4.25
N CYS A 251 0.66 0.35 -4.28
CA CYS A 251 1.51 1.04 -3.29
C CYS A 251 0.84 1.24 -1.92
N VAL A 252 -0.48 1.09 -1.85
CA VAL A 252 -1.26 1.29 -0.61
C VAL A 252 -2.01 0.03 -0.18
N ASP A 253 -2.22 -0.93 -1.07
CA ASP A 253 -3.01 -2.13 -0.86
C ASP A 253 -2.25 -3.21 -0.03
N ASN A 254 -2.76 -4.43 -0.02
CA ASN A 254 -2.26 -5.53 0.81
C ASN A 254 -0.77 -5.85 0.56
N ASP A 255 -0.33 -5.86 -0.70
CA ASP A 255 1.06 -6.20 -1.07
C ASP A 255 2.03 -5.01 -1.02
N ARG A 256 1.65 -3.85 -0.46
CA ARG A 256 2.51 -2.65 -0.40
C ARG A 256 3.88 -2.87 0.20
N GLU A 257 4.01 -3.81 1.14
CA GLU A 257 5.32 -4.18 1.74
C GLU A 257 6.19 -4.93 0.74
N GLN A 258 5.58 -5.83 -0.05
CA GLN A 258 6.27 -6.56 -1.12
C GLN A 258 6.69 -5.60 -2.24
N VAL A 259 5.81 -4.65 -2.62
CA VAL A 259 6.14 -3.58 -3.59
C VAL A 259 7.37 -2.81 -3.11
N ALA A 260 7.34 -2.30 -1.87
CA ALA A 260 8.44 -1.53 -1.32
C ALA A 260 9.77 -2.30 -1.30
N ARG A 261 9.74 -3.57 -0.90
CA ARG A 261 10.91 -4.45 -0.88
C ARG A 261 11.50 -4.62 -2.28
N ASN A 262 10.68 -4.96 -3.27
CA ASN A 262 11.13 -5.13 -4.65
C ASN A 262 11.71 -3.83 -5.25
N VAL A 263 11.10 -2.67 -4.92
CA VAL A 263 11.59 -1.35 -5.34
C VAL A 263 12.98 -1.09 -4.76
N LEU A 264 13.15 -1.25 -3.45
CA LEU A 264 14.41 -0.98 -2.76
C LEU A 264 15.52 -1.92 -3.23
N GLU A 265 15.22 -3.22 -3.35
CA GLU A 265 16.15 -4.22 -3.88
C GLU A 265 16.57 -3.90 -5.32
N PHE A 266 15.63 -3.56 -6.18
CA PHE A 266 15.93 -3.24 -7.57
C PHE A 266 16.79 -2.00 -7.71
N PHE A 267 16.57 -0.97 -6.89
CA PHE A 267 17.42 0.23 -6.88
C PHE A 267 18.80 0.00 -6.24
N GLY A 268 19.03 -1.15 -5.64
CA GLY A 268 20.32 -1.50 -5.03
C GLY A 268 20.47 -0.95 -3.61
N ALA A 269 19.35 -0.68 -2.92
CA ALA A 269 19.41 -0.40 -1.50
C ALA A 269 20.07 -1.56 -0.75
N SER A 270 20.84 -1.25 0.30
CA SER A 270 21.43 -2.30 1.14
C SER A 270 20.35 -3.24 1.67
N SER A 271 20.69 -4.51 1.88
CA SER A 271 19.74 -5.51 2.40
C SER A 271 19.09 -5.07 3.71
N ALA A 272 19.80 -4.34 4.56
CA ALA A 272 19.28 -3.75 5.79
C ALA A 272 18.19 -2.70 5.53
N ALA A 273 18.38 -1.83 4.53
CA ALA A 273 17.39 -0.85 4.12
C ALA A 273 16.17 -1.50 3.43
N SER A 274 16.38 -2.54 2.61
CA SER A 274 15.30 -3.28 1.95
C SER A 274 14.41 -4.05 2.92
N LEU A 275 14.92 -4.39 4.11
CA LEU A 275 14.15 -5.01 5.18
C LEU A 275 13.29 -4.00 5.96
N GLY A 276 13.30 -2.72 5.59
CA GLY A 276 12.57 -1.66 6.30
C GLY A 276 13.17 -1.30 7.65
N MET A 277 14.41 -1.74 7.91
CA MET A 277 15.16 -1.38 9.11
C MET A 277 15.69 0.05 8.94
N ALA A 278 15.45 0.89 9.93
CA ALA A 278 15.92 2.27 9.90
C ALA A 278 17.43 2.34 9.79
N VAL A 279 17.92 3.01 8.79
CA VAL A 279 19.33 3.36 8.62
C VAL A 279 19.49 4.78 9.11
N ASP A 280 20.40 4.99 10.05
CA ASP A 280 20.74 6.25 10.71
C ASP A 280 19.62 6.90 11.58
N ASP A 281 19.83 6.84 12.87
CA ASP A 281 19.32 7.82 13.81
C ASP A 281 20.49 8.71 14.27
N PRO A 282 20.66 9.90 13.70
CA PRO A 282 21.75 10.81 14.09
C PRO A 282 21.65 11.27 15.55
N LYS A 283 20.61 10.88 16.26
CA LYS A 283 20.35 11.25 17.65
C LYS A 283 20.77 10.19 18.68
N MET A 284 21.17 8.99 18.25
CA MET A 284 21.66 7.95 19.15
C MET A 284 23.17 7.74 18.99
N SER A 285 23.91 7.94 20.06
CA SER A 285 25.32 7.53 20.13
C SER A 285 25.45 5.99 20.19
N ALA A 286 26.62 5.47 19.82
CA ALA A 286 26.92 4.05 19.94
C ALA A 286 26.70 3.53 21.38
N ASP A 287 27.09 4.33 22.40
CA ASP A 287 26.88 3.99 23.80
C ASP A 287 25.40 3.91 24.19
N ALA A 288 24.58 4.85 23.67
CA ALA A 288 23.13 4.84 23.90
C ALA A 288 22.47 3.62 23.25
N LEU A 289 22.91 3.24 22.05
CA LEU A 289 22.44 2.04 21.37
C LEU A 289 22.85 0.76 22.10
N GLN A 290 24.08 0.71 22.64
CA GLN A 290 24.58 -0.39 23.45
C GLN A 290 23.77 -0.52 24.75
N ALA A 291 23.52 0.58 25.47
CA ALA A 291 22.70 0.58 26.68
C ALA A 291 21.26 0.12 26.39
N PHE A 292 20.69 0.54 25.28
CA PHE A 292 19.36 0.08 24.82
C PHE A 292 19.35 -1.43 24.56
N ALA A 293 20.34 -1.96 23.84
CA ALA A 293 20.47 -3.38 23.55
C ALA A 293 20.62 -4.23 24.84
N GLN A 294 21.38 -3.74 25.84
CA GLN A 294 21.48 -4.39 27.12
C GLN A 294 20.14 -4.44 27.88
N SER A 295 19.38 -3.35 27.87
CA SER A 295 18.06 -3.31 28.51
C SER A 295 17.05 -4.25 27.83
N LEU A 296 17.14 -4.38 26.49
CA LEU A 296 16.31 -5.27 25.70
C LEU A 296 16.69 -6.75 25.95
N ARG A 297 17.99 -7.02 26.04
CA ARG A 297 18.51 -8.34 26.41
C ARG A 297 17.92 -8.84 27.73
N ALA A 298 17.91 -8.01 28.78
CA ALA A 298 17.36 -8.38 30.08
C ALA A 298 15.86 -8.79 29.99
N ALA A 299 15.06 -8.08 29.19
CA ALA A 299 13.65 -8.43 28.97
C ALA A 299 13.51 -9.78 28.23
N LEU A 300 14.34 -10.04 27.23
CA LEU A 300 14.34 -11.28 26.46
C LEU A 300 14.81 -12.49 27.29
N GLU A 301 15.81 -12.31 28.15
CA GLU A 301 16.27 -13.34 29.09
C GLU A 301 15.20 -13.69 30.13
N ALA A 302 14.43 -12.71 30.54
CA ALA A 302 13.27 -12.91 31.41
C ALA A 302 12.06 -13.55 30.72
N GLY A 303 12.01 -13.54 29.38
CA GLY A 303 10.81 -13.90 28.59
C GLY A 303 9.70 -12.84 28.65
N ASP A 304 10.07 -11.59 28.99
CA ASP A 304 9.13 -10.47 29.12
C ASP A 304 8.91 -9.79 27.76
N PHE A 305 8.13 -10.41 26.89
CA PHE A 305 7.75 -9.84 25.59
C PHE A 305 6.90 -8.58 25.74
N SER A 306 6.12 -8.44 26.81
CA SER A 306 5.38 -7.21 27.09
C SER A 306 6.34 -6.04 27.32
N GLY A 307 7.41 -6.27 28.08
CA GLY A 307 8.48 -5.30 28.28
C GLY A 307 9.26 -4.98 27.01
N VAL A 308 9.45 -5.95 26.11
CA VAL A 308 10.04 -5.72 24.77
C VAL A 308 9.17 -4.76 23.97
N PHE A 309 7.87 -5.02 23.85
CA PHE A 309 6.93 -4.18 23.10
C PHE A 309 6.74 -2.79 23.74
N ALA A 310 6.78 -2.69 25.09
CA ALA A 310 6.68 -1.41 25.78
C ALA A 310 7.85 -0.45 25.47
N ARG A 311 9.01 -0.97 25.06
CA ARG A 311 10.15 -0.20 24.56
C ARG A 311 10.04 0.20 23.10
N GLY A 312 9.00 -0.28 22.42
CA GLY A 312 8.76 -0.06 21.02
C GLY A 312 8.04 1.26 20.70
N ALA A 313 8.06 1.63 19.43
CA ALA A 313 7.09 2.57 18.85
C ALA A 313 5.69 1.93 18.87
N SER A 314 4.65 2.73 18.74
CA SER A 314 3.25 2.26 18.78
C SER A 314 2.92 1.20 17.71
N ASP A 315 3.70 1.16 16.63
CA ASP A 315 3.61 0.24 15.50
C ASP A 315 4.79 -0.75 15.43
N MET A 316 5.55 -0.89 16.53
CA MET A 316 6.68 -1.82 16.61
C MET A 316 6.28 -3.21 16.11
N GLY A 317 7.16 -3.82 15.29
CA GLY A 317 6.99 -5.15 14.73
C GLY A 317 7.90 -6.20 15.35
N TRP A 318 7.39 -7.42 15.54
CA TRP A 318 8.17 -8.62 15.77
C TRP A 318 7.97 -9.57 14.60
N PHE A 319 9.05 -10.07 14.02
CA PHE A 319 9.02 -11.08 12.97
C PHE A 319 9.55 -12.41 13.49
N GLN A 320 8.70 -13.45 13.41
CA GLN A 320 9.02 -14.85 13.69
C GLN A 320 8.92 -15.64 12.39
N PRO A 321 10.03 -16.24 11.91
CA PRO A 321 10.03 -17.01 10.67
C PRO A 321 9.38 -18.38 10.83
N GLY A 322 9.29 -19.11 9.71
CA GLY A 322 8.80 -20.49 9.65
C GLY A 322 7.39 -20.64 9.15
N SER A 323 6.90 -21.87 9.23
CA SER A 323 5.54 -22.31 8.84
C SER A 323 4.83 -22.96 10.02
N ASN A 324 4.97 -22.39 11.21
CA ASN A 324 4.46 -22.93 12.46
C ASN A 324 3.48 -21.94 13.13
N ARG A 325 2.94 -22.34 14.26
CA ARG A 325 1.94 -21.57 15.04
C ARG A 325 2.48 -20.22 15.56
N ALA A 326 3.82 -20.10 15.74
CA ALA A 326 4.48 -18.88 16.15
C ALA A 326 4.90 -17.99 14.98
N SER A 327 4.87 -18.49 13.75
CA SER A 327 5.33 -17.76 12.55
C SER A 327 4.43 -16.57 12.24
N GLY A 328 5.02 -15.43 11.87
CA GLY A 328 4.26 -14.26 11.49
C GLY A 328 4.95 -12.92 11.77
N ILE A 329 4.22 -11.85 11.48
CA ILE A 329 4.59 -10.47 11.78
C ILE A 329 3.57 -9.92 12.78
N TYR A 330 4.03 -9.64 13.99
CA TYR A 330 3.22 -9.15 15.10
C TYR A 330 3.47 -7.65 15.26
N ARG A 331 2.44 -6.79 15.13
CA ARG A 331 2.61 -5.33 15.19
C ARG A 331 1.77 -4.68 16.28
N GLY A 332 2.40 -3.77 17.03
CA GLY A 332 1.78 -3.00 18.10
C GLY A 332 1.08 -3.87 19.15
N ASN A 333 0.16 -3.31 19.91
CA ASN A 333 -0.54 -4.02 20.98
C ASN A 333 -1.36 -5.22 20.50
N LYS A 334 -2.00 -5.15 19.33
CA LYS A 334 -2.72 -6.29 18.76
C LYS A 334 -1.80 -7.44 18.41
N GLY A 335 -0.64 -7.11 17.85
CA GLY A 335 0.40 -8.11 17.55
C GLY A 335 0.93 -8.76 18.81
N LEU A 336 1.22 -7.99 19.86
CA LEU A 336 1.63 -8.52 21.15
C LEU A 336 0.60 -9.52 21.71
N GLN A 337 -0.68 -9.16 21.71
CA GLN A 337 -1.75 -10.04 22.21
C GLN A 337 -1.84 -11.35 21.38
N ALA A 338 -1.63 -11.28 20.07
CA ALA A 338 -1.60 -12.47 19.21
C ALA A 338 -0.35 -13.32 19.40
N MET A 339 0.75 -12.72 19.83
CA MET A 339 2.05 -13.39 20.09
C MET A 339 2.07 -14.11 21.44
N LEU A 340 1.50 -13.53 22.49
CA LEU A 340 1.57 -14.02 23.87
C LEU A 340 1.22 -15.52 24.04
N PRO A 341 0.23 -16.11 23.35
CA PRO A 341 -0.13 -17.51 23.51
C PRO A 341 1.02 -18.50 23.23
N TRP A 342 1.89 -18.20 22.25
CA TRP A 342 3.04 -19.04 21.94
C TRP A 342 4.33 -18.54 22.59
N ALA A 343 4.43 -17.25 22.90
CA ALA A 343 5.61 -16.65 23.51
C ALA A 343 5.74 -16.99 25.01
N THR A 344 4.67 -17.51 25.63
CA THR A 344 4.70 -17.93 27.03
C THR A 344 5.72 -19.08 27.22
N GLY A 345 6.70 -18.85 28.09
CA GLY A 345 7.78 -19.80 28.33
C GLY A 345 8.94 -19.76 27.35
N VAL A 346 8.84 -18.92 26.30
CA VAL A 346 9.93 -18.65 25.36
C VAL A 346 10.88 -17.60 25.98
N LYS A 347 12.18 -17.85 25.87
CA LYS A 347 13.25 -16.95 26.31
C LYS A 347 14.36 -16.92 25.29
N PHE A 348 15.10 -15.84 25.27
CA PHE A 348 16.36 -15.78 24.54
C PHE A 348 17.52 -15.79 25.53
N THR A 349 18.48 -16.65 25.30
CA THR A 349 19.62 -16.89 26.16
C THR A 349 20.91 -16.96 25.36
N ALA A 350 22.04 -17.20 26.03
CA ALA A 350 23.35 -17.40 25.40
C ALA A 350 23.68 -16.31 24.35
N PHE A 351 23.49 -15.06 24.72
CA PHE A 351 23.75 -13.92 23.82
C PHE A 351 25.25 -13.78 23.54
N GLY A 352 25.58 -13.67 22.23
CA GLY A 352 26.92 -13.30 21.78
C GLY A 352 27.19 -11.80 21.88
N GLN A 353 28.34 -11.36 21.32
CA GLN A 353 28.66 -9.95 21.25
C GLN A 353 27.76 -9.23 20.21
N PRO A 354 27.13 -8.11 20.56
CA PRO A 354 26.31 -7.37 19.64
C PRO A 354 27.19 -6.66 18.61
N VAL A 355 26.68 -6.62 17.36
CA VAL A 355 27.24 -5.80 16.28
C VAL A 355 26.27 -4.66 16.01
N PHE A 356 26.77 -3.43 15.99
CA PHE A 356 25.97 -2.23 15.80
C PHE A 356 26.36 -1.55 14.49
N ASN A 357 25.36 -1.10 13.75
CA ASN A 357 25.54 -0.23 12.59
C ASN A 357 24.27 0.60 12.38
N ALA A 358 24.42 1.93 12.36
CA ALA A 358 23.40 2.86 11.90
C ALA A 358 21.96 2.61 12.43
N GLY A 359 21.83 2.46 13.77
CA GLY A 359 20.50 2.22 14.38
C GLY A 359 20.03 0.77 14.33
N ILE A 360 20.87 -0.15 13.85
CA ILE A 360 20.61 -1.59 13.84
C ILE A 360 21.56 -2.26 14.83
N ALA A 361 21.03 -3.14 15.68
CA ALA A 361 21.80 -4.07 16.49
C ALA A 361 21.54 -5.49 16.00
N VAL A 362 22.58 -6.26 15.79
CA VAL A 362 22.53 -7.69 15.47
C VAL A 362 23.17 -8.46 16.59
N LEU A 363 22.49 -9.47 17.12
CA LEU A 363 22.86 -10.15 18.34
C LEU A 363 22.69 -11.66 18.18
N PRO A 364 23.77 -12.45 18.15
CA PRO A 364 23.64 -13.91 18.24
C PRO A 364 22.93 -14.28 19.54
N ALA A 365 22.02 -15.22 19.49
CA ALA A 365 21.23 -15.65 20.65
C ALA A 365 20.76 -17.10 20.48
N THR A 366 20.29 -17.72 21.58
CA THR A 366 19.60 -18.99 21.55
C THR A 366 18.17 -18.76 22.04
N LEU A 367 17.17 -19.08 21.19
CA LEU A 367 15.79 -19.19 21.63
C LEU A 367 15.59 -20.49 22.37
N THR A 368 15.04 -20.40 23.57
CA THR A 368 14.74 -21.56 24.42
C THR A 368 13.25 -21.59 24.75
N ALA A 369 12.64 -22.76 24.62
CA ALA A 369 11.30 -23.07 25.06
C ALA A 369 11.31 -24.49 25.65
N SER A 370 10.21 -24.96 26.21
CA SER A 370 10.17 -26.32 26.81
C SER A 370 10.61 -27.39 25.79
N GLY A 371 11.84 -27.91 25.95
CA GLY A 371 12.43 -28.92 25.06
C GLY A 371 13.01 -28.41 23.75
N LEU A 372 12.98 -27.10 23.46
CA LEU A 372 13.59 -26.47 22.30
C LEU A 372 14.82 -25.67 22.68
N MET A 373 15.88 -25.80 21.90
CA MET A 373 17.03 -24.88 21.85
C MET A 373 17.33 -24.59 20.37
N SER A 374 17.00 -23.39 19.94
CA SER A 374 17.21 -22.92 18.55
C SER A 374 18.26 -21.82 18.56
N GLN A 375 19.40 -22.03 17.90
CA GLN A 375 20.43 -21.02 17.73
C GLN A 375 20.06 -20.09 16.57
N GLY A 376 20.54 -18.85 16.62
CA GLY A 376 20.28 -17.91 15.54
C GLY A 376 20.70 -16.48 15.87
N VAL A 377 20.08 -15.53 15.19
CA VAL A 377 20.42 -14.13 15.30
C VAL A 377 19.16 -13.29 15.49
N LEU A 378 19.19 -12.41 16.52
CA LEU A 378 18.22 -11.34 16.69
C LEU A 378 18.73 -10.06 16.05
N ALA A 379 17.94 -9.46 15.19
CA ALA A 379 18.19 -8.14 14.61
C ALA A 379 17.15 -7.14 15.12
N PHE A 380 17.61 -5.99 15.59
CA PHE A 380 16.78 -4.91 16.10
C PHE A 380 16.99 -3.64 15.29
N ALA A 381 15.90 -2.94 14.95
CA ALA A 381 15.95 -1.59 14.44
C ALA A 381 15.49 -0.62 15.54
N VAL A 382 16.33 0.37 15.85
CA VAL A 382 16.08 1.36 16.91
C VAL A 382 16.15 2.76 16.31
N ARG A 383 15.23 3.63 16.70
CA ARG A 383 15.22 5.05 16.35
C ARG A 383 14.76 5.88 17.54
N SER A 384 15.49 6.94 17.83
CA SER A 384 15.16 7.88 18.93
C SER A 384 14.89 7.17 20.27
N GLY A 385 15.67 6.13 20.58
CA GLY A 385 15.53 5.34 21.80
C GLY A 385 14.31 4.42 21.84
N ARG A 386 13.66 4.16 20.70
CA ARG A 386 12.53 3.24 20.60
C ARG A 386 12.79 2.12 19.59
N LEU A 387 12.37 0.91 19.97
CA LEU A 387 12.41 -0.26 19.12
C LEU A 387 11.35 -0.09 18.00
N LEU A 388 11.76 -0.19 16.73
CA LEU A 388 10.88 -0.12 15.58
C LEU A 388 10.51 -1.51 15.08
N ASP A 389 11.49 -2.42 15.08
CA ASP A 389 11.34 -3.75 14.53
C ASP A 389 12.31 -4.70 15.25
N ALA A 390 11.89 -5.93 15.47
CA ALA A 390 12.72 -7.01 15.97
C ALA A 390 12.50 -8.25 15.11
N ARG A 391 13.57 -8.93 14.71
CA ARG A 391 13.53 -10.09 13.84
C ARG A 391 14.37 -11.20 14.37
N TRP A 392 13.79 -12.37 14.47
CA TRP A 392 14.50 -13.60 14.75
C TRP A 392 14.88 -14.31 13.45
N PHE A 393 16.11 -14.78 13.38
CA PHE A 393 16.66 -15.57 12.27
C PHE A 393 17.31 -16.81 12.86
N PRO A 394 16.59 -17.94 12.98
CA PRO A 394 17.14 -19.20 13.44
C PRO A 394 18.07 -19.82 12.42
N ASP A 395 19.05 -20.57 12.89
CA ASP A 395 19.93 -21.38 12.02
C ASP A 395 19.15 -22.54 11.38
N ASP A 396 18.16 -23.08 12.10
CA ASP A 396 17.30 -24.17 11.64
C ASP A 396 15.82 -23.84 11.88
N VAL A 397 15.15 -23.35 10.83
CA VAL A 397 13.71 -23.04 10.85
C VAL A 397 12.87 -24.31 11.03
N ALA A 398 13.31 -25.45 10.47
CA ALA A 398 12.56 -26.70 10.55
C ALA A 398 12.48 -27.26 11.98
N LEU A 399 13.51 -27.01 12.78
CA LEU A 399 13.51 -27.35 14.21
C LEU A 399 12.42 -26.59 14.98
N GLU A 400 12.25 -25.30 14.70
CA GLU A 400 11.18 -24.48 15.28
C GLU A 400 9.80 -24.88 14.76
N ASP A 401 9.68 -25.16 13.44
CA ASP A 401 8.44 -25.61 12.84
C ASP A 401 7.95 -26.93 13.45
N ALA A 402 8.88 -27.86 13.72
CA ALA A 402 8.55 -29.12 14.38
C ALA A 402 8.11 -28.93 15.84
N HIS A 403 8.75 -27.98 16.57
CA HIS A 403 8.47 -27.73 17.99
C HIS A 403 7.13 -27.00 18.18
N PHE A 404 6.91 -25.89 17.48
CA PHE A 404 5.70 -25.09 17.63
C PHE A 404 4.48 -25.72 16.91
N GLY A 405 4.70 -26.67 16.00
CA GLY A 405 3.67 -27.40 15.27
C GLY A 405 2.97 -26.54 14.20
N ALA A 406 2.12 -27.18 13.42
CA ALA A 406 1.44 -26.55 12.31
C ALA A 406 0.72 -25.25 12.73
N PRO A 407 0.68 -24.22 11.85
CA PRO A 407 -0.12 -23.04 12.07
C PRO A 407 -1.53 -23.47 12.47
N LEU A 408 -2.12 -22.82 13.47
CA LEU A 408 -3.56 -22.96 13.66
C LEU A 408 -4.15 -22.50 12.32
N ALA A 409 -4.75 -23.44 11.59
CA ALA A 409 -5.52 -23.08 10.41
C ALA A 409 -6.39 -21.87 10.83
N PRO A 410 -6.37 -20.75 10.09
CA PRO A 410 -7.28 -19.67 10.38
C PRO A 410 -8.64 -20.35 10.53
N ALA A 411 -9.30 -20.12 11.66
CA ALA A 411 -10.62 -20.70 11.89
C ALA A 411 -11.41 -20.36 10.62
N GLY A 412 -11.69 -21.37 9.82
CA GLY A 412 -12.41 -21.17 8.56
C GLY A 412 -13.66 -20.40 8.91
N PRO A 413 -14.24 -19.65 8.00
CA PRO A 413 -15.40 -18.81 8.30
C PRO A 413 -16.40 -19.65 9.07
N SER A 414 -16.89 -19.11 10.19
CA SER A 414 -17.88 -19.79 11.03
C SER A 414 -19.09 -20.19 10.18
N GLU A 415 -19.90 -21.13 10.66
CA GLU A 415 -21.13 -21.49 9.95
C GLU A 415 -22.01 -20.27 9.68
N ALA A 416 -22.06 -19.32 10.63
CA ALA A 416 -22.78 -18.05 10.49
C ALA A 416 -22.14 -17.16 9.40
N GLU A 417 -20.82 -17.11 9.31
CA GLU A 417 -20.10 -16.34 8.26
C GLU A 417 -20.33 -16.93 6.87
N ARG A 418 -20.26 -18.26 6.73
CA ARG A 418 -20.57 -18.94 5.45
C ARG A 418 -22.02 -18.74 5.01
N ALA A 419 -22.96 -18.85 5.95
CA ALA A 419 -24.38 -18.60 5.68
C ALA A 419 -24.63 -17.14 5.28
N PHE A 420 -23.96 -16.20 5.94
CA PHE A 420 -24.04 -14.77 5.65
C PHE A 420 -23.49 -14.41 4.26
N GLU A 421 -22.34 -14.97 3.87
CA GLU A 421 -21.76 -14.79 2.54
C GLU A 421 -22.64 -15.39 1.45
N ALA A 422 -23.13 -16.60 1.65
CA ALA A 422 -24.06 -17.26 0.72
C ALA A 422 -25.35 -16.44 0.54
N ALA A 423 -25.90 -15.93 1.62
CA ALA A 423 -27.07 -15.05 1.60
C ALA A 423 -26.79 -13.72 0.88
N GLY A 424 -25.59 -13.14 1.03
CA GLY A 424 -25.15 -11.93 0.31
C GLY A 424 -25.09 -12.11 -1.21
N ILE A 425 -24.85 -13.32 -1.68
CA ILE A 425 -24.94 -13.70 -3.10
C ILE A 425 -26.42 -13.92 -3.49
N ALA A 426 -27.15 -14.68 -2.69
CA ALA A 426 -28.51 -15.08 -2.99
C ALA A 426 -29.50 -13.89 -3.05
N VAL A 427 -29.30 -12.87 -2.23
CA VAL A 427 -30.16 -11.66 -2.22
C VAL A 427 -30.15 -10.91 -3.55
N LYS A 428 -29.08 -11.03 -4.33
CA LYS A 428 -28.95 -10.38 -5.65
C LYS A 428 -29.74 -11.09 -6.76
N THR A 429 -30.16 -12.33 -6.50
CA THR A 429 -30.84 -13.21 -7.45
C THR A 429 -32.24 -13.58 -7.01
N LEU A 430 -32.86 -12.82 -6.10
CA LEU A 430 -34.23 -13.01 -5.68
C LEU A 430 -35.19 -12.83 -6.86
N ALA A 431 -36.11 -13.76 -7.01
CA ALA A 431 -37.12 -13.72 -8.08
C ALA A 431 -38.05 -12.50 -7.99
N LYS A 432 -38.29 -12.02 -6.77
CA LYS A 432 -39.10 -10.85 -6.47
C LYS A 432 -38.29 -9.83 -5.67
N PRO A 433 -38.23 -8.56 -6.07
CA PRO A 433 -37.55 -7.53 -5.30
C PRO A 433 -38.14 -7.41 -3.88
N PRO A 434 -37.29 -7.31 -2.82
CA PRO A 434 -37.77 -7.08 -1.47
C PRO A 434 -38.52 -5.76 -1.32
N GLY A 435 -39.51 -5.70 -0.46
CA GLY A 435 -40.22 -4.47 -0.08
C GLY A 435 -39.32 -3.53 0.73
N ASN A 436 -39.77 -2.27 0.89
CA ASN A 436 -38.97 -1.24 1.58
C ASN A 436 -38.61 -1.61 3.02
N GLU A 437 -39.49 -2.24 3.76
CA GLU A 437 -39.24 -2.68 5.14
C GLU A 437 -38.19 -3.81 5.16
N GLU A 438 -38.28 -4.75 4.23
CA GLU A 438 -37.34 -5.85 4.09
C GLU A 438 -35.94 -5.34 3.68
N LEU A 439 -35.87 -4.35 2.76
CA LEU A 439 -34.61 -3.70 2.38
C LEU A 439 -33.96 -2.97 3.56
N LEU A 440 -34.75 -2.29 4.40
CA LEU A 440 -34.23 -1.64 5.60
C LEU A 440 -33.77 -2.67 6.63
N ALA A 441 -34.48 -3.77 6.81
CA ALA A 441 -34.09 -4.85 7.70
C ALA A 441 -32.79 -5.55 7.24
N LEU A 442 -32.69 -5.86 5.95
CA LEU A 442 -31.47 -6.40 5.34
C LEU A 442 -30.30 -5.45 5.53
N TYR A 443 -30.49 -4.16 5.25
CA TYR A 443 -29.46 -3.15 5.44
C TYR A 443 -29.00 -3.08 6.90
N ALA A 444 -29.93 -3.04 7.85
CA ALA A 444 -29.64 -2.94 9.27
C ALA A 444 -28.84 -4.14 9.80
N LEU A 445 -29.25 -5.36 9.43
CA LEU A 445 -28.57 -6.61 9.79
C LEU A 445 -27.19 -6.69 9.14
N TYR A 446 -27.07 -6.34 7.85
CA TYR A 446 -25.79 -6.29 7.15
C TYR A 446 -24.81 -5.32 7.82
N LYS A 447 -25.26 -4.10 8.17
CA LYS A 447 -24.44 -3.10 8.86
C LYS A 447 -24.04 -3.57 10.25
N GLN A 448 -24.95 -4.16 11.00
CA GLN A 448 -24.65 -4.69 12.34
C GLN A 448 -23.62 -5.85 12.26
N ALA A 449 -23.76 -6.73 11.26
CA ALA A 449 -22.84 -7.85 11.03
C ALA A 449 -21.43 -7.41 10.58
N THR A 450 -21.34 -6.32 9.79
CA THR A 450 -20.06 -5.90 9.15
C THR A 450 -19.38 -4.74 9.87
N VAL A 451 -20.13 -3.83 10.48
CA VAL A 451 -19.64 -2.59 11.10
C VAL A 451 -19.81 -2.61 12.63
N GLY A 452 -20.84 -3.31 13.15
CA GLY A 452 -21.26 -3.25 14.55
C GLY A 452 -22.31 -2.16 14.80
N ASP A 453 -22.36 -1.62 16.01
CA ASP A 453 -23.35 -0.61 16.41
C ASP A 453 -23.27 0.67 15.56
N ALA A 454 -24.41 1.30 15.35
CA ALA A 454 -24.50 2.54 14.58
C ALA A 454 -23.65 3.64 15.21
N THR A 455 -22.74 4.22 14.41
CA THR A 455 -21.84 5.31 14.78
C THR A 455 -22.03 6.50 13.85
N GLY A 456 -21.65 7.70 14.31
CA GLY A 456 -21.78 8.94 13.55
C GLY A 456 -23.13 9.65 13.79
N GLU A 457 -23.28 10.81 13.18
CA GLU A 457 -24.50 11.61 13.30
C GLU A 457 -25.63 11.04 12.44
N ARG A 458 -26.87 11.13 12.98
CA ARG A 458 -28.09 10.76 12.24
C ARG A 458 -28.29 11.71 11.06
N PRO A 459 -28.50 11.22 9.82
CA PRO A 459 -28.72 12.08 8.66
C PRO A 459 -29.83 13.12 8.84
N GLY A 460 -29.69 14.27 8.20
CA GLY A 460 -30.61 15.38 8.30
C GLY A 460 -32.01 15.06 7.71
N ILE A 461 -32.98 15.94 7.98
CA ILE A 461 -34.40 15.74 7.59
C ILE A 461 -34.55 15.63 6.07
N MET A 462 -33.68 16.26 5.29
CA MET A 462 -33.75 16.25 3.83
C MET A 462 -33.24 14.93 3.22
N ASP A 463 -32.45 14.16 3.93
CA ASP A 463 -32.02 12.81 3.50
C ASP A 463 -32.94 11.74 4.13
N VAL A 464 -34.15 11.63 3.59
CA VAL A 464 -35.18 10.70 4.10
C VAL A 464 -34.68 9.24 4.03
N THR A 465 -34.01 8.86 2.95
CA THR A 465 -33.52 7.49 2.75
C THR A 465 -32.35 7.16 3.70
N GLY A 466 -31.36 8.04 3.80
CA GLY A 466 -30.24 7.86 4.73
C GLY A 466 -30.70 7.80 6.18
N ARG A 467 -31.71 8.63 6.54
CA ARG A 467 -32.30 8.65 7.86
C ARG A 467 -33.02 7.33 8.19
N ALA A 468 -33.84 6.81 7.27
CA ALA A 468 -34.54 5.54 7.46
C ALA A 468 -33.54 4.36 7.61
N LYS A 469 -32.49 4.34 6.82
CA LYS A 469 -31.40 3.35 6.92
C LYS A 469 -30.67 3.44 8.26
N TYR A 470 -30.31 4.66 8.70
CA TYR A 470 -29.64 4.88 9.98
C TYR A 470 -30.53 4.45 11.15
N ASP A 471 -31.81 4.81 11.14
CA ASP A 471 -32.76 4.46 12.21
C ASP A 471 -32.96 2.94 12.31
N ALA A 472 -33.10 2.25 11.17
CA ALA A 472 -33.21 0.80 11.13
C ALA A 472 -31.92 0.10 11.67
N TRP A 473 -30.75 0.66 11.39
CA TRP A 473 -29.49 0.14 11.91
C TRP A 473 -29.33 0.44 13.40
N ALA A 474 -29.65 1.66 13.86
CA ALA A 474 -29.59 2.04 15.27
C ALA A 474 -30.48 1.17 16.16
N GLN A 475 -31.59 0.65 15.63
CA GLN A 475 -32.47 -0.31 16.34
C GLN A 475 -31.79 -1.66 16.61
N ARG A 476 -30.68 -1.98 15.95
CA ARG A 476 -29.89 -3.22 16.15
C ARG A 476 -28.73 -3.04 17.14
N LYS A 477 -28.64 -1.90 17.78
CA LYS A 477 -27.60 -1.60 18.78
C LYS A 477 -27.50 -2.69 19.85
N GLY A 478 -26.24 -3.16 20.10
CA GLY A 478 -25.94 -4.21 21.06
C GLY A 478 -26.19 -5.64 20.54
N MET A 479 -26.67 -5.82 19.31
CA MET A 479 -26.80 -7.15 18.71
C MET A 479 -25.42 -7.72 18.38
N ALA A 480 -25.13 -8.94 18.83
CA ALA A 480 -23.87 -9.63 18.53
C ALA A 480 -23.70 -9.84 17.02
N ARG A 481 -22.46 -9.81 16.55
CA ARG A 481 -22.10 -9.95 15.12
C ARG A 481 -22.67 -11.22 14.52
N GLU A 482 -22.47 -12.37 15.19
CA GLU A 482 -22.97 -13.65 14.73
C GLU A 482 -24.51 -13.71 14.66
N ALA A 483 -25.18 -13.09 15.62
CA ALA A 483 -26.64 -13.01 15.62
C ALA A 483 -27.17 -12.14 14.44
N ALA A 484 -26.45 -11.07 14.11
CA ALA A 484 -26.78 -10.24 12.94
C ALA A 484 -26.55 -10.99 11.63
N MET A 485 -25.46 -11.76 11.50
CA MET A 485 -25.18 -12.62 10.36
C MET A 485 -26.25 -13.69 10.16
N ALA A 486 -26.60 -14.39 11.23
CA ALA A 486 -27.65 -15.42 11.19
C ALA A 486 -29.03 -14.81 10.84
N GLY A 487 -29.35 -13.65 11.39
CA GLY A 487 -30.58 -12.92 11.09
C GLY A 487 -30.67 -12.47 9.62
N TYR A 488 -29.54 -12.01 9.06
CA TYR A 488 -29.47 -11.67 7.64
C TYR A 488 -29.71 -12.87 6.75
N ALA A 489 -29.01 -13.98 7.00
CA ALA A 489 -29.18 -15.23 6.24
C ALA A 489 -30.60 -15.77 6.30
N ALA A 490 -31.21 -15.81 7.50
CA ALA A 490 -32.58 -16.24 7.69
C ALA A 490 -33.60 -15.36 6.93
N LEU A 491 -33.40 -14.03 6.92
CA LEU A 491 -34.27 -13.12 6.19
C LEU A 491 -34.16 -13.34 4.66
N VAL A 492 -32.96 -13.54 4.15
CA VAL A 492 -32.76 -13.83 2.71
C VAL A 492 -33.43 -15.17 2.32
N GLU A 493 -33.30 -16.22 3.13
CA GLU A 493 -33.97 -17.50 2.88
C GLU A 493 -35.50 -17.36 2.91
N LYS A 494 -36.04 -16.57 3.83
CA LYS A 494 -37.48 -16.24 3.86
C LYS A 494 -37.92 -15.56 2.55
N LEU A 495 -37.13 -14.61 2.04
CA LEU A 495 -37.42 -13.87 0.81
C LEU A 495 -37.27 -14.75 -0.45
N ARG A 496 -36.43 -15.79 -0.41
CA ARG A 496 -36.33 -16.78 -1.49
C ARG A 496 -37.51 -17.72 -1.57
N ALA A 497 -38.14 -18.01 -0.42
CA ALA A 497 -39.28 -18.90 -0.31
C ALA A 497 -40.63 -18.21 -0.60
N ALA A 498 -40.67 -16.86 -0.69
CA ALA A 498 -41.86 -16.04 -0.96
C ALA A 498 -41.97 -15.62 -2.42
#